data_0e4495a3e5257ffd17c69ddfd6e9bbe5
#
_entry.id   0e4495a3e5257ffd17c69ddfd6e9bbe5
#
_cell.length_a   1.000
_cell.length_b   1.000
_cell.length_c   1.000
_cell.angle_alpha   90.00
_cell.angle_beta   90.00
_cell.angle_gamma   90.00
#
_symmetry.space_group_name_H-M   'P 1'
#
loop_
_entity.id
_entity.type
_entity.pdbx_description
1 polymer ?
#
loop_
_entity_poly.entity_id
_entity_poly.type
_entity_poly.pdbx_seq_one_letter_code
_entity_poly.pdbx_strand_id
1 'polypeptide(L)'
;MVGIDLTGRNVLITGGASGIGKASAKSFAASGARVAVTDIDRDGIQETVRGLGNEHFAIDGDISNKNDVDKIIKAAGEALGNIDILINSAGVSDVIMSTVDQEVETWQRIIDINLTGTFLASQAVAPDMLKNRNGCIVNVSSIAGLVGLPRRNAYTASKHGVAGITKTLAAEWGISGVRVNAVAPGYVLTPMVADLISSGKLDEKNLMRRTPLGRLASPNEIAEVILFLASKLASYINGAIIPVDGGYTAYGAAGPAVEIE
;
A
#
# COMPACT_ATOMS: atom_id res chain seq x y z
N MET A 1 -20.27 7.76 -17.04
CA MET A 1 -19.43 7.14 -15.97
C MET A 1 -19.23 8.19 -14.89
N VAL A 2 -19.47 7.84 -13.64
CA VAL A 2 -19.11 8.73 -12.51
C VAL A 2 -17.60 8.65 -12.36
N GLY A 3 -16.88 9.62 -12.94
CA GLY A 3 -15.43 9.73 -12.75
C GLY A 3 -15.12 10.15 -11.31
N ILE A 4 -14.06 9.60 -10.72
CA ILE A 4 -13.55 10.08 -9.44
C ILE A 4 -12.77 11.37 -9.71
N ASP A 5 -13.24 12.47 -9.14
CA ASP A 5 -12.60 13.77 -9.20
C ASP A 5 -11.96 14.09 -7.83
N LEU A 6 -10.66 14.29 -7.83
CA LEU A 6 -9.86 14.66 -6.66
C LEU A 6 -9.20 16.04 -6.82
N THR A 7 -9.74 16.89 -7.71
CA THR A 7 -9.25 18.27 -7.90
C THR A 7 -9.21 19.00 -6.56
N GLY A 8 -8.10 19.64 -6.26
CA GLY A 8 -7.87 20.35 -5.00
C GLY A 8 -7.52 19.44 -3.80
N ARG A 9 -7.32 18.14 -4.02
CA ARG A 9 -6.87 17.23 -2.97
C ARG A 9 -5.36 17.01 -3.05
N ASN A 10 -4.72 16.96 -1.91
CA ASN A 10 -3.30 16.74 -1.75
C ASN A 10 -3.02 15.33 -1.21
N VAL A 11 -2.17 14.58 -1.89
CA VAL A 11 -1.94 13.17 -1.62
C VAL A 11 -0.46 12.92 -1.37
N LEU A 12 -0.14 12.25 -0.28
CA LEU A 12 1.19 11.69 -0.03
C LEU A 12 1.14 10.16 -0.22
N ILE A 13 2.09 9.63 -1.00
CA ILE A 13 2.19 8.20 -1.29
C ILE A 13 3.58 7.71 -0.90
N THR A 14 3.66 6.75 0.03
CA THR A 14 4.92 6.06 0.36
C THR A 14 5.13 4.86 -0.56
N GLY A 15 6.38 4.52 -0.87
CA GLY A 15 6.70 3.46 -1.83
C GLY A 15 6.38 3.86 -3.27
N GLY A 16 6.54 5.14 -3.62
CA GLY A 16 6.12 5.71 -4.90
C GLY A 16 7.05 5.47 -6.07
N ALA A 17 8.21 4.85 -5.87
CA ALA A 17 9.18 4.59 -6.94
C ALA A 17 8.73 3.49 -7.90
N SER A 18 7.94 2.52 -7.44
CA SER A 18 7.59 1.35 -8.25
C SER A 18 6.22 0.76 -7.90
N GLY A 19 5.82 -0.28 -8.61
CA GLY A 19 4.67 -1.15 -8.29
C GLY A 19 3.37 -0.42 -8.03
N ILE A 20 2.70 -0.78 -6.94
CA ILE A 20 1.38 -0.25 -6.55
C ILE A 20 1.46 1.24 -6.23
N GLY A 21 2.53 1.70 -5.53
CA GLY A 21 2.70 3.11 -5.19
C GLY A 21 2.83 4.00 -6.43
N LYS A 22 3.67 3.61 -7.41
CA LYS A 22 3.82 4.30 -8.70
C LYS A 22 2.50 4.30 -9.50
N ALA A 23 1.79 3.16 -9.53
CA ALA A 23 0.48 3.08 -10.20
C ALA A 23 -0.55 3.99 -9.51
N SER A 24 -0.59 3.99 -8.17
CA SER A 24 -1.46 4.90 -7.41
C SER A 24 -1.15 6.36 -7.71
N ALA A 25 0.13 6.75 -7.74
CA ALA A 25 0.51 8.13 -8.07
C ALA A 25 -0.06 8.57 -9.43
N LYS A 26 0.00 7.68 -10.43
CA LYS A 26 -0.57 7.95 -11.76
C LYS A 26 -2.10 8.08 -11.71
N SER A 27 -2.81 7.17 -11.05
CA SER A 27 -4.27 7.21 -10.95
C SER A 27 -4.76 8.47 -10.21
N PHE A 28 -4.08 8.84 -9.10
CA PHE A 28 -4.42 10.04 -8.35
C PHE A 28 -4.16 11.34 -9.13
N ALA A 29 -3.02 11.44 -9.80
CA ALA A 29 -2.71 12.59 -10.66
C ALA A 29 -3.71 12.71 -11.82
N ALA A 30 -4.05 11.60 -12.50
CA ALA A 30 -5.06 11.57 -13.55
C ALA A 30 -6.47 11.97 -13.06
N SER A 31 -6.74 11.82 -11.75
CA SER A 31 -7.99 12.24 -11.11
C SER A 31 -7.94 13.68 -10.58
N GLY A 32 -6.92 14.47 -10.92
CA GLY A 32 -6.78 15.90 -10.58
C GLY A 32 -6.18 16.18 -9.20
N ALA A 33 -5.67 15.18 -8.48
CA ALA A 33 -5.00 15.40 -7.21
C ALA A 33 -3.57 15.92 -7.42
N ARG A 34 -3.08 16.76 -6.48
CA ARG A 34 -1.65 17.05 -6.36
C ARG A 34 -0.98 15.95 -5.55
N VAL A 35 0.08 15.36 -6.06
CA VAL A 35 0.71 14.16 -5.50
C VAL A 35 2.15 14.45 -5.08
N ALA A 36 2.50 14.09 -3.86
CA ALA A 36 3.87 13.88 -3.43
C ALA A 36 4.12 12.37 -3.29
N VAL A 37 5.24 11.88 -3.80
CA VAL A 37 5.68 10.50 -3.62
C VAL A 37 6.96 10.46 -2.80
N THR A 38 7.08 9.47 -1.92
CA THR A 38 8.30 9.23 -1.17
C THR A 38 8.77 7.78 -1.29
N ASP A 39 10.07 7.59 -1.35
CA ASP A 39 10.75 6.30 -1.39
C ASP A 39 12.22 6.49 -1.00
N ILE A 40 12.92 5.39 -0.68
CA ILE A 40 14.37 5.35 -0.56
C ILE A 40 15.06 5.35 -1.94
N ASP A 41 14.35 4.91 -2.98
CA ASP A 41 14.81 4.96 -4.37
C ASP A 41 14.54 6.35 -4.96
N ARG A 42 15.52 7.23 -4.78
CA ARG A 42 15.49 8.62 -5.25
C ARG A 42 15.27 8.74 -6.75
N ASP A 43 15.95 7.93 -7.54
CA ASP A 43 15.84 7.99 -9.01
C ASP A 43 14.47 7.51 -9.47
N GLY A 44 13.94 6.46 -8.85
CA GLY A 44 12.61 5.91 -9.11
C GLY A 44 11.49 6.91 -8.83
N ILE A 45 11.54 7.66 -7.72
CA ILE A 45 10.53 8.70 -7.45
C ILE A 45 10.63 9.87 -8.41
N GLN A 46 11.85 10.28 -8.79
CA GLN A 46 12.04 11.33 -9.79
C GLN A 46 11.47 10.92 -11.16
N GLU A 47 11.67 9.66 -11.57
CA GLU A 47 11.07 9.12 -12.79
C GLU A 47 9.53 9.12 -12.70
N THR A 48 8.99 8.70 -11.54
CA THR A 48 7.54 8.69 -11.31
C THR A 48 6.98 10.09 -11.50
N VAL A 49 7.53 11.10 -10.80
CA VAL A 49 7.02 12.49 -10.84
C VAL A 49 7.15 13.09 -12.23
N ARG A 50 8.26 12.88 -12.94
CA ARG A 50 8.41 13.34 -14.33
C ARG A 50 7.27 12.83 -15.24
N GLY A 51 6.78 11.61 -14.98
CA GLY A 51 5.67 11.03 -15.72
C GLY A 51 4.29 11.57 -15.33
N LEU A 52 4.17 12.34 -14.24
CA LEU A 52 2.90 12.91 -13.77
C LEU A 52 2.68 14.36 -14.22
N GLY A 53 3.73 15.14 -14.44
CA GLY A 53 3.68 16.57 -14.77
C GLY A 53 4.25 17.47 -13.67
N ASN A 54 4.14 18.79 -13.85
CA ASN A 54 4.91 19.78 -13.07
C ASN A 54 4.37 20.10 -11.68
N GLU A 55 3.17 19.64 -11.31
CA GLU A 55 2.54 19.94 -10.01
C GLU A 55 2.69 18.84 -8.97
N HIS A 56 3.63 17.91 -9.19
CA HIS A 56 3.85 16.74 -8.35
C HIS A 56 5.28 16.74 -7.81
N PHE A 57 5.50 16.08 -6.66
CA PHE A 57 6.73 16.22 -5.89
C PHE A 57 7.33 14.87 -5.54
N ALA A 58 8.65 14.77 -5.62
CA ALA A 58 9.44 13.64 -5.16
C ALA A 58 10.20 14.03 -3.89
N ILE A 59 10.04 13.25 -2.83
CA ILE A 59 10.66 13.48 -1.52
C ILE A 59 11.35 12.18 -1.12
N ASP A 60 12.67 12.16 -1.07
CA ASP A 60 13.44 10.98 -0.65
C ASP A 60 13.42 10.81 0.87
N GLY A 61 13.39 9.56 1.34
CA GLY A 61 13.50 9.23 2.76
C GLY A 61 13.06 7.82 3.09
N ASP A 62 13.49 7.36 4.26
CA ASP A 62 13.19 6.03 4.80
C ASP A 62 12.02 6.09 5.79
N ILE A 63 10.90 5.47 5.45
CA ILE A 63 9.71 5.44 6.30
C ILE A 63 9.90 4.61 7.58
N SER A 64 10.92 3.77 7.68
CA SER A 64 11.24 3.01 8.90
C SER A 64 11.95 3.88 9.95
N ASN A 65 12.43 5.07 9.54
CA ASN A 65 13.13 6.02 10.40
C ASN A 65 12.22 7.19 10.76
N LYS A 66 11.95 7.37 12.05
CA LYS A 66 11.06 8.44 12.51
C LYS A 66 11.52 9.85 12.09
N ASN A 67 12.83 10.13 12.16
CA ASN A 67 13.36 11.45 11.80
C ASN A 67 13.18 11.73 10.31
N ASP A 68 13.30 10.70 9.45
CA ASP A 68 13.06 10.85 8.03
C ASP A 68 11.56 11.01 7.74
N VAL A 69 10.69 10.29 8.44
CA VAL A 69 9.23 10.49 8.34
C VAL A 69 8.87 11.94 8.70
N ASP A 70 9.41 12.50 9.77
CA ASP A 70 9.15 13.89 10.17
C ASP A 70 9.60 14.88 9.07
N LYS A 71 10.76 14.65 8.42
CA LYS A 71 11.24 15.43 7.27
C LYS A 71 10.33 15.27 6.05
N ILE A 72 9.93 14.04 5.73
CA ILE A 72 9.02 13.75 4.60
C ILE A 72 7.70 14.51 4.77
N ILE A 73 7.06 14.42 5.95
CA ILE A 73 5.79 15.09 6.22
C ILE A 73 5.93 16.62 6.16
N LYS A 74 7.01 17.15 6.73
CA LYS A 74 7.31 18.59 6.63
C LYS A 74 7.48 19.03 5.18
N ALA A 75 8.31 18.34 4.40
CA ALA A 75 8.54 18.68 2.99
C ALA A 75 7.26 18.53 2.15
N ALA A 76 6.45 17.49 2.38
CA ALA A 76 5.16 17.34 1.72
C ALA A 76 4.19 18.47 2.09
N GLY A 77 4.17 18.89 3.36
CA GLY A 77 3.39 20.04 3.81
C GLY A 77 3.83 21.36 3.16
N GLU A 78 5.13 21.60 3.02
CA GLU A 78 5.68 22.78 2.32
C GLU A 78 5.32 22.77 0.83
N ALA A 79 5.36 21.62 0.17
CA ALA A 79 5.10 21.47 -1.25
C ALA A 79 3.61 21.50 -1.61
N LEU A 80 2.78 20.80 -0.84
CA LEU A 80 1.35 20.60 -1.13
C LEU A 80 0.43 21.51 -0.31
N GLY A 81 0.85 21.97 0.86
CA GLY A 81 -0.02 22.46 1.92
C GLY A 81 -0.47 21.34 2.83
N ASN A 82 -1.79 21.25 3.12
CA ASN A 82 -2.31 20.14 3.92
C ASN A 82 -2.23 18.82 3.15
N ILE A 83 -1.93 17.72 3.85
CA ILE A 83 -2.05 16.36 3.31
C ILE A 83 -3.46 15.87 3.59
N ASP A 84 -4.30 15.74 2.58
CA ASP A 84 -5.68 15.25 2.70
C ASP A 84 -5.78 13.72 2.66
N ILE A 85 -4.85 13.09 1.95
CA ILE A 85 -4.85 11.65 1.69
C ILE A 85 -3.45 11.11 1.87
N LEU A 86 -3.32 10.04 2.67
CA LEU A 86 -2.08 9.27 2.79
C LEU A 86 -2.27 7.86 2.23
N ILE A 87 -1.40 7.45 1.34
CA ILE A 87 -1.34 6.07 0.84
C ILE A 87 -0.05 5.42 1.37
N ASN A 88 -0.19 4.49 2.30
CA ASN A 88 0.92 3.69 2.81
C ASN A 88 1.13 2.47 1.91
N SER A 89 1.99 2.61 0.90
CA SER A 89 2.31 1.53 -0.05
C SER A 89 3.75 1.04 0.04
N ALA A 90 4.62 1.72 0.79
CA ALA A 90 5.97 1.25 1.01
C ALA A 90 5.99 -0.10 1.74
N GLY A 91 6.84 -0.99 1.29
CA GLY A 91 6.98 -2.29 1.91
C GLY A 91 7.96 -3.20 1.16
N VAL A 92 8.50 -4.13 1.89
CA VAL A 92 9.45 -5.13 1.39
C VAL A 92 8.93 -6.54 1.64
N SER A 93 9.39 -7.49 0.80
CA SER A 93 9.15 -8.91 0.99
C SER A 93 10.22 -9.53 1.89
N ASP A 94 9.89 -10.62 2.55
CA ASP A 94 10.86 -11.49 3.21
C ASP A 94 11.46 -12.51 2.25
N VAL A 95 12.54 -13.14 2.69
CA VAL A 95 13.06 -14.35 2.05
C VAL A 95 12.15 -15.52 2.41
N ILE A 96 11.76 -16.31 1.40
CA ILE A 96 10.92 -17.51 1.61
C ILE A 96 11.80 -18.61 2.23
N MET A 97 11.71 -18.77 3.57
CA MET A 97 12.54 -19.72 4.31
C MET A 97 11.79 -20.30 5.52
N SER A 98 12.28 -21.39 6.06
CA SER A 98 11.73 -21.99 7.28
C SER A 98 11.82 -21.01 8.44
N THR A 99 10.80 -20.97 9.29
CA THR A 99 10.75 -20.08 10.46
C THR A 99 11.92 -20.31 11.42
N VAL A 100 12.37 -21.55 11.57
CA VAL A 100 13.49 -21.90 12.46
C VAL A 100 14.85 -21.41 11.96
N ASP A 101 14.95 -21.08 10.67
CA ASP A 101 16.17 -20.60 10.02
C ASP A 101 16.14 -19.07 9.82
N GLN A 102 15.05 -18.39 10.19
CA GLN A 102 14.89 -16.96 9.97
C GLN A 102 15.73 -16.14 10.96
N GLU A 103 16.59 -15.28 10.45
CA GLU A 103 17.38 -14.36 11.25
C GLU A 103 16.51 -13.25 11.85
N VAL A 104 16.72 -12.95 13.14
CA VAL A 104 15.91 -11.94 13.87
C VAL A 104 16.06 -10.55 13.27
N GLU A 105 17.25 -10.19 12.79
CA GLU A 105 17.55 -8.90 12.17
C GLU A 105 16.76 -8.72 10.87
N THR A 106 16.68 -9.76 10.04
CA THR A 106 15.86 -9.77 8.82
C THR A 106 14.37 -9.65 9.16
N TRP A 107 13.92 -10.39 10.17
CA TRP A 107 12.54 -10.31 10.65
C TRP A 107 12.21 -8.89 11.14
N GLN A 108 13.07 -8.31 11.99
CA GLN A 108 12.88 -6.96 12.53
C GLN A 108 12.84 -5.90 11.43
N ARG A 109 13.77 -5.96 10.46
CA ARG A 109 13.78 -5.03 9.32
C ARG A 109 12.45 -5.02 8.56
N ILE A 110 11.82 -6.17 8.37
CA ILE A 110 10.53 -6.26 7.67
C ILE A 110 9.42 -5.63 8.50
N ILE A 111 9.41 -5.86 9.83
CA ILE A 111 8.48 -5.22 10.75
C ILE A 111 8.67 -3.70 10.73
N ASP A 112 9.90 -3.23 10.78
CA ASP A 112 10.21 -1.79 10.83
C ASP A 112 9.74 -1.07 9.57
N ILE A 113 9.94 -1.67 8.39
CA ILE A 113 9.51 -1.05 7.14
C ILE A 113 7.99 -1.18 6.97
N ASN A 114 7.45 -2.41 7.02
CA ASN A 114 6.07 -2.67 6.62
C ASN A 114 5.03 -2.21 7.63
N LEU A 115 5.33 -2.33 8.94
CA LEU A 115 4.39 -2.06 10.01
C LEU A 115 4.72 -0.76 10.75
N THR A 116 5.94 -0.65 11.29
CA THR A 116 6.34 0.56 12.02
C THR A 116 6.32 1.79 11.10
N GLY A 117 6.81 1.68 9.87
CA GLY A 117 6.76 2.76 8.89
C GLY A 117 5.34 3.21 8.55
N THR A 118 4.41 2.24 8.35
CA THR A 118 2.98 2.54 8.15
C THR A 118 2.39 3.29 9.36
N PHE A 119 2.75 2.88 10.57
CA PHE A 119 2.32 3.55 11.80
C PHE A 119 2.89 4.96 11.89
N LEU A 120 4.20 5.14 11.70
CA LEU A 120 4.88 6.43 11.80
C LEU A 120 4.31 7.46 10.81
N ALA A 121 4.13 7.07 9.54
CA ALA A 121 3.56 7.95 8.52
C ALA A 121 2.11 8.33 8.87
N SER A 122 1.30 7.36 9.31
CA SER A 122 -0.09 7.63 9.72
C SER A 122 -0.17 8.56 10.93
N GLN A 123 0.69 8.33 11.95
CA GLN A 123 0.77 9.17 13.14
C GLN A 123 1.18 10.61 12.79
N ALA A 124 2.13 10.77 11.86
CA ALA A 124 2.68 12.09 11.53
C ALA A 124 1.72 12.98 10.74
N VAL A 125 0.82 12.41 9.90
CA VAL A 125 -0.20 13.19 9.17
C VAL A 125 -1.45 13.45 10.01
N ALA A 126 -1.70 12.65 11.04
CA ALA A 126 -2.94 12.67 11.80
C ALA A 126 -3.27 14.02 12.45
N PRO A 127 -2.32 14.79 13.08
CA PRO A 127 -2.65 16.04 13.76
C PRO A 127 -3.41 17.03 12.88
N ASP A 128 -2.98 17.23 11.64
CA ASP A 128 -3.63 18.16 10.71
C ASP A 128 -4.95 17.59 10.18
N MET A 129 -5.02 16.30 9.86
CA MET A 129 -6.27 15.64 9.45
C MET A 129 -7.34 15.72 10.54
N LEU A 130 -6.99 15.46 11.79
CA LEU A 130 -7.91 15.53 12.94
C LEU A 130 -8.38 16.95 13.22
N LYS A 131 -7.46 17.92 13.19
CA LYS A 131 -7.76 19.34 13.36
C LYS A 131 -8.73 19.86 12.29
N ASN A 132 -8.48 19.47 11.05
CA ASN A 132 -9.29 19.88 9.90
C ASN A 132 -10.60 19.05 9.77
N ARG A 133 -10.76 18.01 10.59
CA ARG A 133 -11.87 17.04 10.53
C ARG A 133 -12.07 16.46 9.13
N ASN A 134 -10.99 16.23 8.42
CA ASN A 134 -10.98 15.76 7.04
C ASN A 134 -9.67 15.04 6.75
N GLY A 135 -9.76 13.77 6.44
CA GLY A 135 -8.59 12.96 6.11
C GLY A 135 -8.98 11.57 5.60
N CYS A 136 -8.10 11.00 4.81
CA CYS A 136 -8.23 9.62 4.37
C CYS A 136 -6.87 8.94 4.35
N ILE A 137 -6.77 7.78 4.98
CA ILE A 137 -5.59 6.92 4.95
C ILE A 137 -5.97 5.59 4.31
N VAL A 138 -5.22 5.17 3.30
CA VAL A 138 -5.36 3.84 2.71
C VAL A 138 -4.04 3.09 2.84
N ASN A 139 -4.07 1.98 3.56
CA ASN A 139 -2.93 1.13 3.80
C ASN A 139 -2.89 -0.03 2.80
N VAL A 140 -1.71 -0.34 2.28
CA VAL A 140 -1.51 -1.55 1.46
C VAL A 140 -1.10 -2.70 2.38
N SER A 141 -2.09 -3.52 2.77
CA SER A 141 -1.87 -4.80 3.42
C SER A 141 -1.49 -5.88 2.40
N SER A 142 -2.05 -7.06 2.48
CA SER A 142 -1.84 -8.21 1.58
C SER A 142 -2.86 -9.29 1.90
N ILE A 143 -3.02 -10.30 1.03
CA ILE A 143 -3.61 -11.58 1.43
C ILE A 143 -2.87 -12.17 2.65
N ALA A 144 -1.57 -11.92 2.81
CA ALA A 144 -0.79 -12.27 3.99
C ALA A 144 -1.25 -11.56 5.28
N GLY A 145 -2.09 -10.53 5.20
CA GLY A 145 -2.77 -9.90 6.33
C GLY A 145 -4.14 -10.49 6.64
N LEU A 146 -4.58 -11.51 5.87
CA LEU A 146 -5.86 -12.19 6.01
C LEU A 146 -5.68 -13.68 6.29
N VAL A 147 -4.66 -14.30 5.69
CA VAL A 147 -4.35 -15.74 5.83
C VAL A 147 -2.87 -15.95 6.09
N GLY A 148 -2.52 -17.09 6.68
CA GLY A 148 -1.12 -17.48 6.88
C GLY A 148 -0.47 -17.91 5.57
N LEU A 149 0.69 -17.35 5.25
CA LEU A 149 1.54 -17.81 4.15
C LEU A 149 2.74 -18.56 4.74
N PRO A 150 2.85 -19.88 4.55
CA PRO A 150 3.97 -20.65 5.06
C PRO A 150 5.31 -20.10 4.58
N ARG A 151 6.32 -20.10 5.46
CA ARG A 151 7.69 -19.63 5.17
C ARG A 151 7.81 -18.11 4.91
N ARG A 152 6.75 -17.33 5.22
CA ARG A 152 6.65 -15.88 5.06
C ARG A 152 6.30 -15.20 6.40
N ASN A 153 6.99 -15.58 7.47
CA ASN A 153 6.61 -15.26 8.84
C ASN A 153 6.60 -13.75 9.11
N ALA A 154 7.73 -13.07 8.88
CA ALA A 154 7.86 -11.64 9.14
C ALA A 154 6.89 -10.81 8.29
N TYR A 155 6.78 -11.14 7.00
CA TYR A 155 5.85 -10.48 6.08
C TYR A 155 4.40 -10.68 6.54
N THR A 156 4.01 -11.92 6.85
CA THR A 156 2.66 -12.24 7.33
C THR A 156 2.33 -11.51 8.63
N ALA A 157 3.25 -11.51 9.60
CA ALA A 157 3.07 -10.78 10.84
C ALA A 157 2.91 -9.27 10.61
N SER A 158 3.77 -8.67 9.76
CA SER A 158 3.70 -7.25 9.44
C SER A 158 2.37 -6.87 8.79
N LYS A 159 1.87 -7.68 7.84
CA LYS A 159 0.62 -7.38 7.11
C LYS A 159 -0.64 -7.62 7.93
N HIS A 160 -0.64 -8.58 8.88
CA HIS A 160 -1.67 -8.68 9.92
C HIS A 160 -1.64 -7.48 10.86
N GLY A 161 -0.43 -7.00 11.25
CA GLY A 161 -0.26 -5.78 12.03
C GLY A 161 -0.85 -4.55 11.33
N VAL A 162 -0.61 -4.39 10.01
CA VAL A 162 -1.21 -3.31 9.20
C VAL A 162 -2.74 -3.41 9.20
N ALA A 163 -3.32 -4.60 9.08
CA ALA A 163 -4.77 -4.78 9.19
C ALA A 163 -5.29 -4.43 10.59
N GLY A 164 -4.53 -4.74 11.64
CA GLY A 164 -4.83 -4.38 13.03
C GLY A 164 -4.85 -2.87 13.25
N ILE A 165 -3.76 -2.17 12.91
CA ILE A 165 -3.69 -0.71 13.09
C ILE A 165 -4.72 0.03 12.24
N THR A 166 -5.07 -0.47 11.04
CA THR A 166 -6.11 0.11 10.20
C THR A 166 -7.45 0.18 10.94
N LYS A 167 -7.84 -0.91 11.59
CA LYS A 167 -9.10 -0.97 12.37
C LYS A 167 -9.05 -0.06 13.60
N THR A 168 -7.92 -0.04 14.31
CA THR A 168 -7.74 0.79 15.50
C THR A 168 -7.83 2.27 15.16
N LEU A 169 -7.07 2.72 14.16
CA LEU A 169 -7.07 4.13 13.75
C LEU A 169 -8.44 4.56 13.17
N ALA A 170 -9.12 3.68 12.44
CA ALA A 170 -10.47 3.93 11.94
C ALA A 170 -11.48 4.16 13.07
N ALA A 171 -11.41 3.36 14.13
CA ALA A 171 -12.27 3.48 15.30
C ALA A 171 -11.96 4.74 16.11
N GLU A 172 -10.69 5.07 16.29
CA GLU A 172 -10.23 6.20 17.08
C GLU A 172 -10.51 7.56 16.39
N TRP A 173 -10.23 7.63 15.07
CA TRP A 173 -10.26 8.90 14.34
C TRP A 173 -11.56 9.16 13.58
N GLY A 174 -12.43 8.16 13.45
CA GLY A 174 -13.66 8.26 12.67
C GLY A 174 -14.58 9.40 13.11
N ILE A 175 -14.76 9.60 14.44
CA ILE A 175 -15.56 10.72 14.98
C ILE A 175 -14.99 12.09 14.61
N SER A 176 -13.70 12.16 14.31
CA SER A 176 -13.01 13.36 13.85
C SER A 176 -12.97 13.50 12.32
N GLY A 177 -13.76 12.72 11.58
CA GLY A 177 -13.87 12.84 10.13
C GLY A 177 -12.70 12.26 9.33
N VAL A 178 -11.84 11.42 9.95
CA VAL A 178 -10.73 10.74 9.27
C VAL A 178 -11.10 9.28 9.03
N ARG A 179 -11.05 8.84 7.78
CA ARG A 179 -11.29 7.46 7.40
C ARG A 179 -9.97 6.71 7.21
N VAL A 180 -9.89 5.48 7.72
CA VAL A 180 -8.71 4.63 7.57
C VAL A 180 -9.17 3.26 7.07
N ASN A 181 -8.69 2.85 5.90
CA ASN A 181 -9.00 1.56 5.30
C ASN A 181 -7.73 0.88 4.77
N ALA A 182 -7.82 -0.38 4.40
CA ALA A 182 -6.74 -1.07 3.73
C ALA A 182 -7.24 -1.86 2.52
N VAL A 183 -6.39 -1.99 1.51
CA VAL A 183 -6.50 -3.02 0.49
C VAL A 183 -5.64 -4.22 0.89
N ALA A 184 -6.07 -5.42 0.55
CA ALA A 184 -5.33 -6.66 0.72
C ALA A 184 -5.10 -7.31 -0.65
N PRO A 185 -4.07 -6.89 -1.39
CA PRO A 185 -3.77 -7.44 -2.71
C PRO A 185 -3.40 -8.92 -2.64
N GLY A 186 -3.79 -9.66 -3.69
CA GLY A 186 -3.24 -10.97 -3.99
C GLY A 186 -1.86 -10.86 -4.64
N TYR A 187 -1.57 -11.74 -5.59
CA TYR A 187 -0.34 -11.66 -6.37
C TYR A 187 -0.48 -10.63 -7.48
N VAL A 188 0.32 -9.57 -7.39
CA VAL A 188 0.33 -8.42 -8.30
C VAL A 188 1.65 -8.42 -9.06
N LEU A 189 1.63 -8.29 -10.37
CA LEU A 189 2.83 -8.25 -11.22
C LEU A 189 3.58 -6.92 -11.03
N THR A 190 4.22 -6.79 -9.88
CA THR A 190 5.14 -5.71 -9.53
C THR A 190 6.59 -6.14 -9.80
N PRO A 191 7.57 -5.22 -9.87
CA PRO A 191 8.98 -5.59 -9.95
C PRO A 191 9.38 -6.62 -8.87
N MET A 192 8.95 -6.43 -7.62
CA MET A 192 9.20 -7.36 -6.52
C MET A 192 8.71 -8.80 -6.82
N VAL A 193 7.51 -8.95 -7.36
CA VAL A 193 6.95 -10.29 -7.68
C VAL A 193 7.59 -10.85 -8.93
N ALA A 194 7.88 -10.02 -9.94
CA ALA A 194 8.61 -10.43 -11.15
C ALA A 194 10.00 -10.99 -10.82
N ASP A 195 10.73 -10.36 -9.89
CA ASP A 195 12.04 -10.84 -9.42
C ASP A 195 11.93 -12.17 -8.68
N LEU A 196 10.89 -12.40 -7.89
CA LEU A 196 10.65 -13.68 -7.22
C LEU A 196 10.31 -14.80 -8.22
N ILE A 197 9.58 -14.49 -9.28
CA ILE A 197 9.26 -15.42 -10.36
C ILE A 197 10.52 -15.75 -11.17
N SER A 198 11.24 -14.72 -11.63
CA SER A 198 12.46 -14.90 -12.44
C SER A 198 13.58 -15.65 -11.72
N SER A 199 13.67 -15.49 -10.39
CA SER A 199 14.61 -16.22 -9.53
C SER A 199 14.13 -17.62 -9.14
N GLY A 200 12.98 -18.08 -9.63
CA GLY A 200 12.41 -19.40 -9.34
C GLY A 200 11.89 -19.57 -7.91
N LYS A 201 11.80 -18.49 -7.13
CA LYS A 201 11.26 -18.50 -5.76
C LYS A 201 9.74 -18.57 -5.70
N LEU A 202 9.07 -18.14 -6.77
CA LEU A 202 7.63 -18.27 -6.99
C LEU A 202 7.37 -18.93 -8.34
N ASP A 203 6.44 -19.88 -8.35
CA ASP A 203 5.94 -20.53 -9.56
C ASP A 203 4.68 -19.79 -10.04
N GLU A 204 4.81 -19.00 -11.10
CA GLU A 204 3.73 -18.19 -11.64
C GLU A 204 2.50 -19.03 -12.03
N LYS A 205 2.71 -20.20 -12.69
CA LYS A 205 1.60 -21.08 -13.07
C LYS A 205 0.82 -21.57 -11.84
N ASN A 206 1.50 -21.93 -10.76
CA ASN A 206 0.84 -22.33 -9.52
C ASN A 206 0.08 -21.18 -8.86
N LEU A 207 0.62 -19.96 -8.90
CA LEU A 207 -0.09 -18.78 -8.40
C LEU A 207 -1.38 -18.53 -9.20
N MET A 208 -1.29 -18.60 -10.53
CA MET A 208 -2.44 -18.45 -11.42
C MET A 208 -3.50 -19.53 -11.17
N ARG A 209 -3.09 -20.80 -11.09
CA ARG A 209 -3.99 -21.94 -10.80
C ARG A 209 -4.70 -21.80 -9.44
N ARG A 210 -4.06 -21.18 -8.46
CA ARG A 210 -4.64 -20.97 -7.12
C ARG A 210 -5.56 -19.75 -7.06
N THR A 211 -5.50 -18.85 -8.05
CA THR A 211 -6.32 -17.64 -8.14
C THR A 211 -7.54 -17.91 -9.02
N PRO A 212 -8.79 -17.81 -8.53
CA PRO A 212 -9.99 -18.06 -9.34
C PRO A 212 -10.08 -17.27 -10.65
N LEU A 213 -9.54 -16.05 -10.71
CA LEU A 213 -9.46 -15.28 -11.96
C LEU A 213 -8.37 -15.78 -12.93
N GLY A 214 -7.57 -16.80 -12.58
CA GLY A 214 -6.59 -17.46 -13.43
C GLY A 214 -5.38 -16.59 -13.84
N ARG A 215 -5.13 -15.50 -13.16
CA ARG A 215 -4.02 -14.57 -13.49
C ARG A 215 -3.54 -13.78 -12.29
N LEU A 216 -2.38 -13.17 -12.42
CA LEU A 216 -1.92 -12.14 -11.50
C LEU A 216 -2.63 -10.81 -11.81
N ALA A 217 -2.75 -9.96 -10.80
CA ALA A 217 -3.26 -8.60 -11.00
C ALA A 217 -2.18 -7.68 -11.56
N SER A 218 -2.59 -6.64 -12.26
CA SER A 218 -1.73 -5.50 -12.56
C SER A 218 -1.70 -4.51 -11.38
N PRO A 219 -0.63 -3.71 -11.20
CA PRO A 219 -0.60 -2.66 -10.19
C PRO A 219 -1.76 -1.65 -10.32
N ASN A 220 -2.23 -1.37 -11.53
CA ASN A 220 -3.35 -0.47 -11.77
C ASN A 220 -4.66 -0.97 -11.18
N GLU A 221 -4.93 -2.27 -11.21
CA GLU A 221 -6.16 -2.83 -10.62
C GLU A 221 -6.23 -2.61 -9.10
N ILE A 222 -5.07 -2.59 -8.44
CA ILE A 222 -4.99 -2.27 -7.01
C ILE A 222 -5.13 -0.76 -6.80
N ALA A 223 -4.46 0.05 -7.65
CA ALA A 223 -4.49 1.50 -7.57
C ALA A 223 -5.90 2.08 -7.73
N GLU A 224 -6.74 1.51 -8.61
CA GLU A 224 -8.13 1.92 -8.79
C GLU A 224 -8.99 1.67 -7.53
N VAL A 225 -8.76 0.57 -6.82
CA VAL A 225 -9.46 0.32 -5.54
C VAL A 225 -8.97 1.28 -4.45
N ILE A 226 -7.68 1.59 -4.42
CA ILE A 226 -7.11 2.60 -3.50
C ILE A 226 -7.73 3.97 -3.80
N LEU A 227 -7.83 4.37 -5.06
CA LEU A 227 -8.46 5.62 -5.50
C LEU A 227 -9.93 5.69 -5.08
N PHE A 228 -10.69 4.61 -5.29
CA PHE A 228 -12.08 4.50 -4.84
C PHE A 228 -12.18 4.71 -3.32
N LEU A 229 -11.36 4.01 -2.52
CA LEU A 229 -11.37 4.13 -1.06
C LEU A 229 -11.01 5.55 -0.58
N ALA A 230 -10.17 6.25 -1.31
CA ALA A 230 -9.79 7.63 -1.01
C ALA A 230 -10.88 8.65 -1.40
N SER A 231 -11.78 8.29 -2.29
CA SER A 231 -12.83 9.17 -2.83
C SER A 231 -14.03 9.33 -1.91
N LYS A 232 -14.91 10.29 -2.26
CA LYS A 232 -16.21 10.48 -1.60
C LYS A 232 -17.17 9.31 -1.81
N LEU A 233 -16.97 8.48 -2.85
CA LEU A 233 -17.78 7.28 -3.09
C LEU A 233 -17.67 6.25 -1.96
N ALA A 234 -16.54 6.26 -1.23
CA ALA A 234 -16.28 5.42 -0.07
C ALA A 234 -16.54 6.13 1.28
N SER A 235 -17.38 7.16 1.31
CA SER A 235 -17.59 8.02 2.49
C SER A 235 -18.10 7.28 3.73
N TYR A 236 -18.73 6.12 3.57
CA TYR A 236 -19.23 5.29 4.69
C TYR A 236 -18.41 4.01 4.89
N ILE A 237 -17.25 3.89 4.21
CA ILE A 237 -16.30 2.78 4.40
C ILE A 237 -15.18 3.25 5.33
N ASN A 238 -15.10 2.63 6.52
CA ASN A 238 -14.09 2.93 7.53
C ASN A 238 -13.70 1.66 8.30
N GLY A 239 -12.41 1.38 8.47
CA GLY A 239 -11.88 0.19 9.12
C GLY A 239 -11.92 -1.09 8.27
N ALA A 240 -12.27 -0.99 6.99
CA ALA A 240 -12.34 -2.14 6.10
C ALA A 240 -10.95 -2.60 5.63
N ILE A 241 -10.80 -3.92 5.51
CA ILE A 241 -9.66 -4.57 4.84
C ILE A 241 -10.25 -5.25 3.61
N ILE A 242 -10.03 -4.65 2.43
CA ILE A 242 -10.67 -5.09 1.19
C ILE A 242 -9.74 -6.02 0.41
N PRO A 243 -10.09 -7.32 0.26
CA PRO A 243 -9.34 -8.21 -0.62
C PRO A 243 -9.43 -7.74 -2.08
N VAL A 244 -8.28 -7.62 -2.73
CA VAL A 244 -8.15 -7.33 -4.17
C VAL A 244 -7.24 -8.41 -4.74
N ASP A 245 -7.73 -9.65 -4.76
CA ASP A 245 -6.92 -10.85 -4.83
C ASP A 245 -7.38 -11.87 -5.89
N GLY A 246 -8.30 -11.48 -6.76
CA GLY A 246 -8.85 -12.37 -7.80
C GLY A 246 -9.59 -13.60 -7.24
N GLY A 247 -10.06 -13.53 -5.99
CA GLY A 247 -10.75 -14.62 -5.30
C GLY A 247 -9.82 -15.58 -4.56
N TYR A 248 -8.52 -15.28 -4.46
CA TYR A 248 -7.53 -16.15 -3.84
C TYR A 248 -7.94 -16.56 -2.41
N THR A 249 -8.35 -15.62 -1.56
CA THR A 249 -8.75 -15.89 -0.17
C THR A 249 -10.18 -16.43 -0.05
N ALA A 250 -11.02 -16.25 -1.05
CA ALA A 250 -12.37 -16.79 -1.10
C ALA A 250 -12.39 -18.28 -1.47
N TYR A 251 -11.37 -18.77 -2.17
CA TYR A 251 -11.29 -20.17 -2.62
C TYR A 251 -10.79 -21.08 -1.49
N GLY A 252 -11.67 -21.90 -0.96
CA GLY A 252 -11.40 -22.82 0.16
C GLY A 252 -11.34 -24.31 -0.22
N ALA A 253 -11.55 -24.68 -1.49
CA ALA A 253 -11.51 -26.08 -1.90
C ALA A 253 -10.07 -26.62 -2.05
N ALA A 254 -9.91 -27.95 -2.00
CA ALA A 254 -8.64 -28.60 -2.29
C ALA A 254 -8.32 -28.58 -3.79
N GLY A 255 -7.03 -28.44 -4.13
CA GLY A 255 -6.55 -28.43 -5.51
C GLY A 255 -6.55 -27.05 -6.17
N PRO A 256 -6.38 -26.99 -7.49
CA PRO A 256 -6.36 -25.74 -8.25
C PRO A 256 -7.76 -25.12 -8.35
N ALA A 257 -7.83 -23.78 -8.35
CA ALA A 257 -9.07 -23.04 -8.56
C ALA A 257 -9.48 -23.04 -10.04
N VAL A 258 -8.51 -23.09 -10.93
CA VAL A 258 -8.70 -23.13 -12.39
C VAL A 258 -7.67 -24.06 -13.03
N GLU A 259 -8.04 -24.67 -14.17
CA GLU A 259 -7.10 -25.36 -15.03
C GLU A 259 -6.43 -24.33 -15.96
N ILE A 260 -5.10 -24.41 -16.07
CA ILE A 260 -4.30 -23.55 -16.95
C ILE A 260 -3.48 -24.48 -17.84
N GLU A 261 -3.67 -24.36 -19.13
CA GLU A 261 -2.96 -25.12 -20.16
C GLU A 261 -1.45 -24.78 -20.23
#